data_d24bcf5a03cfdd1717657a1088e0cc75
#
_entry.id   d24bcf5a03cfdd1717657a1088e0cc75
#
_cell.length_a   1.000
_cell.length_b   1.000
_cell.length_c   1.000
_cell.angle_alpha   90.00
_cell.angle_beta   90.00
_cell.angle_gamma   90.00
#
_symmetry.space_group_name_H-M   'P 1'
#
loop_
_entity.id
_entity.type
_entity.pdbx_description
1 polymer ?
#
loop_
_entity_poly.entity_id
_entity_poly.type
_entity_poly.pdbx_seq_one_letter_code
_entity_poly.pdbx_strand_id
1 'polypeptide(L)'
;QLFAELQKRAARREGYAARLRTYQRMLGRVDSLYQRAETGLSRLNYRDVEQLDDVTVEYLGLWLSGLVMDDRVESINLREVDAKLAGIERELAAPRPGTDVRQLQKARTDYAVLIERHNRMQSRRRALEAAMLSIPDQLDEIYQTIMTLPASEDVGSRLEEAVGKLRLQEDIEADLASGLAEALPGVAVPTAGSGARRLVAVASASRNRD
;
A
#
# COMPACT_ATOMS: atom_id res chain seq x y z
N GLN A 1 -2.03 -12.97 -9.07
CA GLN A 1 -3.38 -12.42 -8.90
C GLN A 1 -3.32 -10.91 -8.59
N LEU A 2 -2.55 -10.48 -7.56
CA LEU A 2 -2.38 -9.07 -7.17
C LEU A 2 -1.93 -8.18 -8.33
N PHE A 3 -0.88 -8.58 -9.06
CA PHE A 3 -0.37 -7.79 -10.18
C PHE A 3 -1.39 -7.64 -11.32
N ALA A 4 -2.17 -8.69 -11.63
CA ALA A 4 -3.21 -8.63 -12.64
C ALA A 4 -4.36 -7.68 -12.26
N GLU A 5 -4.79 -7.70 -10.99
CA GLU A 5 -5.82 -6.78 -10.48
C GLU A 5 -5.31 -5.33 -10.47
N LEU A 6 -4.06 -5.12 -10.05
CA LEU A 6 -3.41 -3.83 -10.07
C LEU A 6 -3.31 -3.28 -11.49
N GLN A 7 -2.87 -4.11 -12.45
CA GLN A 7 -2.76 -3.71 -13.85
C GLN A 7 -4.13 -3.30 -14.42
N LYS A 8 -5.17 -4.03 -14.11
CA LYS A 8 -6.55 -3.72 -14.53
C LYS A 8 -7.02 -2.35 -14.03
N ARG A 9 -6.72 -2.01 -12.77
CA ARG A 9 -7.15 -0.76 -12.12
C ARG A 9 -6.26 0.42 -12.46
N ALA A 10 -4.96 0.20 -12.55
CA ALA A 10 -3.96 1.25 -12.62
C ALA A 10 -3.54 1.65 -14.05
N ALA A 11 -3.71 0.78 -15.04
CA ALA A 11 -3.17 0.99 -16.39
C ALA A 11 -3.59 2.32 -17.06
N ARG A 12 -4.73 2.87 -16.66
CA ARG A 12 -5.27 4.12 -17.19
C ARG A 12 -5.00 5.34 -16.30
N ARG A 13 -4.35 5.13 -15.13
CA ARG A 13 -4.10 6.22 -14.18
C ARG A 13 -2.75 6.87 -14.43
N GLU A 14 -2.71 8.17 -14.19
CA GLU A 14 -1.47 8.93 -14.20
C GLU A 14 -0.47 8.35 -13.20
N GLY A 15 0.82 8.33 -13.57
CA GLY A 15 1.88 7.79 -12.70
C GLY A 15 2.04 6.27 -12.72
N TYR A 16 1.16 5.50 -13.38
CA TYR A 16 1.28 4.03 -13.45
C TYR A 16 2.66 3.58 -13.94
N ALA A 17 3.11 4.12 -15.06
CA ALA A 17 4.40 3.75 -15.65
C ALA A 17 5.59 4.07 -14.74
N ALA A 18 5.53 5.16 -13.97
CA ALA A 18 6.58 5.51 -13.02
C ALA A 18 6.62 4.51 -11.86
N ARG A 19 5.48 4.20 -11.26
CA ARG A 19 5.36 3.21 -10.17
C ARG A 19 5.76 1.81 -10.63
N LEU A 20 5.39 1.42 -11.84
CA LEU A 20 5.79 0.14 -12.43
C LEU A 20 7.31 0.05 -12.59
N ARG A 21 7.97 1.11 -13.05
CA ARG A 21 9.45 1.16 -13.12
C ARG A 21 10.10 1.04 -11.75
N THR A 22 9.53 1.71 -10.73
CA THR A 22 10.00 1.58 -9.35
C THR A 22 9.90 0.13 -8.88
N TYR A 23 8.76 -0.51 -9.06
CA TYR A 23 8.58 -1.92 -8.72
C TYR A 23 9.56 -2.84 -9.46
N GLN A 24 9.73 -2.66 -10.76
CA GLN A 24 10.70 -3.43 -11.55
C GLN A 24 12.14 -3.24 -11.07
N ARG A 25 12.51 -2.02 -10.64
CA ARG A 25 13.81 -1.75 -10.02
C ARG A 25 13.98 -2.52 -8.72
N MET A 26 12.98 -2.52 -7.85
CA MET A 26 12.98 -3.29 -6.60
C MET A 26 13.21 -4.79 -6.89
N LEU A 27 12.46 -5.37 -7.81
CA LEU A 27 12.64 -6.78 -8.23
C LEU A 27 14.06 -7.03 -8.74
N GLY A 28 14.62 -6.15 -9.57
CA GLY A 28 15.98 -6.29 -10.08
C GLY A 28 17.06 -6.24 -8.98
N ARG A 29 16.81 -5.47 -7.88
CA ARG A 29 17.69 -5.45 -6.71
C ARG A 29 17.65 -6.80 -5.96
N VAL A 30 16.45 -7.28 -5.69
CA VAL A 30 16.26 -8.58 -5.01
C VAL A 30 16.86 -9.71 -5.84
N ASP A 31 16.66 -9.72 -7.16
CA ASP A 31 17.23 -10.71 -8.09
C ASP A 31 18.78 -10.73 -8.01
N SER A 32 19.39 -9.53 -7.98
CA SER A 32 20.86 -9.40 -7.84
C SER A 32 21.37 -9.90 -6.50
N LEU A 33 20.58 -9.78 -5.42
CA LEU A 33 20.93 -10.33 -4.10
C LEU A 33 20.81 -11.86 -4.08
N TYR A 34 19.80 -12.45 -4.75
CA TYR A 34 19.70 -13.89 -4.91
C TYR A 34 20.93 -14.45 -5.65
N GLN A 35 21.33 -13.83 -6.76
CA GLN A 35 22.53 -14.23 -7.49
C GLN A 35 23.79 -14.16 -6.61
N ARG A 36 23.89 -13.13 -5.75
CA ARG A 36 25.02 -12.99 -4.83
C ARG A 36 24.99 -14.07 -3.74
N ALA A 37 23.83 -14.43 -3.22
CA ALA A 37 23.67 -15.52 -2.26
C ALA A 37 24.06 -16.88 -2.88
N GLU A 38 23.74 -17.11 -4.17
CA GLU A 38 24.13 -18.31 -4.90
C GLU A 38 25.64 -18.46 -5.07
N THR A 39 26.35 -17.37 -5.29
CA THR A 39 27.82 -17.42 -5.50
C THR A 39 28.61 -17.76 -4.25
N GLY A 40 27.98 -17.72 -3.06
CA GLY A 40 28.65 -18.00 -1.79
C GLY A 40 29.78 -17.01 -1.41
N LEU A 41 29.92 -15.92 -2.17
CA LEU A 41 30.93 -14.90 -1.94
C LEU A 41 30.64 -13.98 -0.74
N SER A 42 29.46 -14.09 -0.15
CA SER A 42 29.04 -13.34 1.04
C SER A 42 28.34 -14.26 2.03
N ARG A 43 28.22 -13.84 3.30
CA ARG A 43 27.43 -14.55 4.31
C ARG A 43 25.91 -14.35 4.14
N LEU A 44 25.48 -13.75 3.04
CA LEU A 44 24.08 -13.59 2.68
C LEU A 44 23.48 -14.96 2.38
N ASN A 45 22.41 -15.32 3.05
CA ASN A 45 21.69 -16.57 2.80
C ASN A 45 20.36 -16.31 2.08
N TYR A 46 19.79 -17.35 1.49
CA TYR A 46 18.52 -17.26 0.77
C TYR A 46 17.36 -16.75 1.62
N ARG A 47 17.31 -17.10 2.89
CA ARG A 47 16.25 -16.69 3.81
C ARG A 47 16.25 -15.18 4.02
N ASP A 48 17.44 -14.58 4.08
CA ASP A 48 17.57 -13.14 4.23
C ASP A 48 17.03 -12.41 3.00
N VAL A 49 17.30 -12.94 1.80
CA VAL A 49 16.79 -12.37 0.55
C VAL A 49 15.29 -12.58 0.39
N GLU A 50 14.74 -13.73 0.85
CA GLU A 50 13.30 -13.99 0.86
C GLU A 50 12.53 -12.91 1.65
N GLN A 51 13.10 -12.40 2.74
CA GLN A 51 12.48 -11.30 3.50
C GLN A 51 12.38 -9.99 2.69
N LEU A 52 13.36 -9.71 1.83
CA LEU A 52 13.32 -8.55 0.95
C LEU A 52 12.37 -8.76 -0.24
N ASP A 53 12.21 -10.00 -0.69
CA ASP A 53 11.22 -10.34 -1.72
C ASP A 53 9.79 -10.11 -1.19
N ASP A 54 9.52 -10.49 0.07
CA ASP A 54 8.25 -10.20 0.75
C ASP A 54 7.93 -8.70 0.73
N VAL A 55 8.91 -7.82 0.96
CA VAL A 55 8.74 -6.35 0.88
C VAL A 55 8.28 -5.89 -0.51
N THR A 56 8.73 -6.55 -1.59
CA THR A 56 8.26 -6.22 -2.94
C THR A 56 6.80 -6.59 -3.15
N VAL A 57 6.34 -7.68 -2.53
CA VAL A 57 4.92 -8.10 -2.55
C VAL A 57 4.06 -7.14 -1.73
N GLU A 58 4.54 -6.72 -0.56
CA GLU A 58 3.89 -5.72 0.29
C GLU A 58 3.71 -4.39 -0.47
N TYR A 59 4.74 -3.94 -1.18
CA TYR A 59 4.65 -2.75 -2.02
C TYR A 59 3.51 -2.82 -3.05
N LEU A 60 3.28 -3.99 -3.68
CA LEU A 60 2.13 -4.18 -4.58
C LEU A 60 0.79 -4.10 -3.83
N GLY A 61 0.73 -4.66 -2.62
CA GLY A 61 -0.44 -4.58 -1.75
C GLY A 61 -0.79 -3.14 -1.39
N LEU A 62 0.21 -2.34 -0.97
CA LEU A 62 0.06 -0.92 -0.67
C LEU A 62 -0.40 -0.13 -1.90
N TRP A 63 0.18 -0.40 -3.07
CA TRP A 63 -0.23 0.26 -4.30
C TRP A 63 -1.68 -0.04 -4.65
N LEU A 64 -2.10 -1.30 -4.58
CA LEU A 64 -3.50 -1.68 -4.81
C LEU A 64 -4.45 -1.03 -3.79
N SER A 65 -4.06 -1.01 -2.51
CA SER A 65 -4.82 -0.35 -1.44
C SER A 65 -4.98 1.14 -1.70
N GLY A 66 -3.92 1.80 -2.15
CA GLY A 66 -3.95 3.21 -2.54
C GLY A 66 -4.97 3.47 -3.65
N LEU A 67 -4.99 2.65 -4.70
CA LEU A 67 -5.96 2.77 -5.80
C LEU A 67 -7.41 2.61 -5.34
N VAL A 68 -7.67 1.64 -4.45
CA VAL A 68 -9.01 1.44 -3.88
C VAL A 68 -9.44 2.62 -3.03
N MET A 69 -8.51 3.20 -2.27
CA MET A 69 -8.81 4.40 -1.48
C MET A 69 -9.06 5.63 -2.35
N ASP A 70 -8.31 5.80 -3.44
CA ASP A 70 -8.54 6.86 -4.41
C ASP A 70 -9.95 6.78 -4.98
N ASP A 71 -10.39 5.58 -5.43
CA ASP A 71 -11.74 5.35 -5.94
C ASP A 71 -12.82 5.73 -4.92
N ARG A 72 -12.60 5.40 -3.64
CA ARG A 72 -13.56 5.72 -2.57
C ARG A 72 -13.59 7.19 -2.21
N VAL A 73 -12.44 7.85 -2.12
CA VAL A 73 -12.36 9.28 -1.86
C VAL A 73 -13.01 10.07 -3.00
N GLU A 74 -12.74 9.69 -4.24
CA GLU A 74 -13.34 10.33 -5.43
C GLU A 74 -14.86 10.08 -5.53
N SER A 75 -15.38 8.98 -4.99
CA SER A 75 -16.82 8.68 -5.01
C SER A 75 -17.65 9.59 -4.09
N ILE A 76 -17.03 10.30 -3.15
CA ILE A 76 -17.70 11.19 -2.19
C ILE A 76 -17.53 12.64 -2.65
N ASN A 77 -18.60 13.26 -3.10
CA ASN A 77 -18.60 14.69 -3.40
C ASN A 77 -18.67 15.51 -2.10
N LEU A 78 -17.51 15.74 -1.49
CA LEU A 78 -17.42 16.45 -0.20
C LEU A 78 -18.04 17.84 -0.24
N ARG A 79 -17.90 18.57 -1.37
CA ARG A 79 -18.50 19.91 -1.53
C ARG A 79 -20.02 19.88 -1.43
N GLU A 80 -20.64 18.85 -1.99
CA GLU A 80 -22.10 18.68 -1.91
C GLU A 80 -22.53 18.31 -0.49
N VAL A 81 -21.77 17.45 0.18
CA VAL A 81 -22.01 17.04 1.57
C VAL A 81 -21.92 18.25 2.51
N ASP A 82 -20.87 19.06 2.37
CA ASP A 82 -20.65 20.28 3.17
C ASP A 82 -21.77 21.31 2.92
N ALA A 83 -22.18 21.49 1.67
CA ALA A 83 -23.29 22.40 1.33
C ALA A 83 -24.63 21.96 1.95
N LYS A 84 -24.91 20.65 1.95
CA LYS A 84 -26.09 20.07 2.59
C LYS A 84 -26.04 20.23 4.11
N LEU A 85 -24.88 19.96 4.72
CA LEU A 85 -24.68 20.14 6.16
C LEU A 85 -24.91 21.61 6.57
N ALA A 86 -24.30 22.55 5.87
CA ALA A 86 -24.49 23.98 6.11
C ALA A 86 -25.95 24.43 5.90
N GLY A 87 -26.66 23.78 4.97
CA GLY A 87 -28.12 24.00 4.78
C GLY A 87 -28.92 23.57 6.01
N ILE A 88 -28.67 22.35 6.48
CA ILE A 88 -29.32 21.79 7.69
C ILE A 88 -29.02 22.62 8.93
N GLU A 89 -27.79 23.08 9.12
CA GLU A 89 -27.39 23.89 10.26
C GLU A 89 -28.14 25.26 10.26
N ARG A 90 -28.29 25.87 9.10
CA ARG A 90 -29.11 27.12 8.95
C ARG A 90 -30.57 26.87 9.29
N GLU A 91 -31.14 25.76 8.85
CA GLU A 91 -32.53 25.40 9.13
C GLU A 91 -32.76 25.05 10.61
N LEU A 92 -31.79 24.41 11.26
CA LEU A 92 -31.80 24.15 12.70
C LEU A 92 -31.67 25.44 13.52
N ALA A 93 -30.91 26.41 13.03
CA ALA A 93 -30.75 27.71 13.70
C ALA A 93 -32.06 28.59 13.66
N ALA A 94 -32.89 28.41 12.62
CA ALA A 94 -34.14 29.13 12.44
C ALA A 94 -35.23 28.18 11.92
N PRO A 95 -35.74 27.27 12.77
CA PRO A 95 -36.72 26.27 12.34
C PRO A 95 -38.07 26.93 11.99
N ARG A 96 -38.63 26.55 10.84
CA ARG A 96 -39.95 27.00 10.39
C ARG A 96 -41.05 26.22 11.12
N PRO A 97 -42.26 26.79 11.24
CA PRO A 97 -43.39 26.06 11.77
C PRO A 97 -43.64 24.76 10.96
N GLY A 98 -43.68 23.61 11.67
CA GLY A 98 -43.84 22.28 11.04
C GLY A 98 -42.53 21.56 10.67
N THR A 99 -41.38 22.18 10.86
CA THR A 99 -40.08 21.50 10.65
C THR A 99 -39.86 20.37 11.65
N ASP A 100 -39.57 19.17 11.20
CA ASP A 100 -39.14 18.05 12.06
C ASP A 100 -37.67 18.20 12.48
N VAL A 101 -37.48 18.88 13.60
CA VAL A 101 -36.14 19.13 14.18
C VAL A 101 -35.36 17.84 14.44
N ARG A 102 -36.05 16.74 14.81
CA ARG A 102 -35.39 15.46 15.08
C ARG A 102 -34.78 14.84 13.81
N GLN A 103 -35.53 14.91 12.71
CA GLN A 103 -35.00 14.42 11.41
C GLN A 103 -33.83 15.27 10.94
N LEU A 104 -33.88 16.59 11.11
CA LEU A 104 -32.74 17.46 10.78
C LEU A 104 -31.50 17.19 11.64
N GLN A 105 -31.68 16.96 12.94
CA GLN A 105 -30.58 16.60 13.83
C GLN A 105 -29.94 15.27 13.44
N LYS A 106 -30.78 14.27 13.09
CA LYS A 106 -30.27 12.98 12.57
C LYS A 106 -29.48 13.18 11.28
N ALA A 107 -30.05 13.89 10.30
CA ALA A 107 -29.37 14.16 9.03
C ALA A 107 -28.03 14.90 9.23
N ARG A 108 -27.99 15.89 10.15
CA ARG A 108 -26.76 16.57 10.55
C ARG A 108 -25.70 15.59 11.04
N THR A 109 -26.08 14.67 11.93
CA THR A 109 -25.17 13.65 12.48
C THR A 109 -24.67 12.72 11.37
N ASP A 110 -25.54 12.25 10.49
CA ASP A 110 -25.19 11.35 9.39
C ASP A 110 -24.19 12.01 8.42
N TYR A 111 -24.38 13.29 8.06
CA TYR A 111 -23.43 14.04 7.23
C TYR A 111 -22.10 14.29 7.95
N ALA A 112 -22.11 14.60 9.24
CA ALA A 112 -20.88 14.78 10.03
C ALA A 112 -20.05 13.48 10.07
N VAL A 113 -20.69 12.32 10.27
CA VAL A 113 -20.02 11.00 10.21
C VAL A 113 -19.44 10.72 8.83
N LEU A 114 -20.15 11.11 7.75
CA LEU A 114 -19.66 10.94 6.39
C LEU A 114 -18.39 11.77 6.12
N ILE A 115 -18.37 13.02 6.58
CA ILE A 115 -17.18 13.90 6.48
C ILE A 115 -16.01 13.33 7.27
N GLU A 116 -16.25 12.89 8.50
CA GLU A 116 -15.21 12.28 9.34
C GLU A 116 -14.63 11.03 8.69
N ARG A 117 -15.48 10.16 8.13
CA ARG A 117 -15.05 8.98 7.39
C ARG A 117 -14.21 9.36 6.16
N HIS A 118 -14.61 10.36 5.39
CA HIS A 118 -13.84 10.85 4.25
C HIS A 118 -12.47 11.36 4.68
N ASN A 119 -12.39 12.16 5.75
CA ASN A 119 -11.14 12.69 6.27
C ASN A 119 -10.19 11.57 6.76
N ARG A 120 -10.71 10.55 7.42
CA ARG A 120 -9.94 9.36 7.81
C ARG A 120 -9.38 8.63 6.58
N MET A 121 -10.18 8.44 5.53
CA MET A 121 -9.71 7.83 4.29
C MET A 121 -8.61 8.66 3.61
N GLN A 122 -8.75 9.98 3.59
CA GLN A 122 -7.70 10.86 3.07
C GLN A 122 -6.39 10.78 3.85
N SER A 123 -6.45 10.71 5.17
CA SER A 123 -5.26 10.57 6.02
C SER A 123 -4.56 9.23 5.77
N ARG A 124 -5.33 8.14 5.68
CA ARG A 124 -4.79 6.82 5.33
C ARG A 124 -4.15 6.80 3.93
N ARG A 125 -4.79 7.42 2.94
CA ARG A 125 -4.23 7.56 1.60
C ARG A 125 -2.86 8.25 1.60
N ARG A 126 -2.72 9.35 2.36
CA ARG A 126 -1.43 10.05 2.50
C ARG A 126 -0.36 9.18 3.16
N ALA A 127 -0.73 8.41 4.19
CA ALA A 127 0.18 7.47 4.84
C ALA A 127 0.67 6.39 3.86
N LEU A 128 -0.25 5.81 3.06
CA LEU A 128 0.10 4.86 1.99
C LEU A 128 1.05 5.45 0.96
N GLU A 129 0.77 6.67 0.53
CA GLU A 129 1.62 7.37 -0.44
C GLU A 129 3.03 7.60 0.11
N ALA A 130 3.15 7.98 1.38
CA ALA A 130 4.43 8.12 2.06
C ALA A 130 5.18 6.78 2.16
N ALA A 131 4.50 5.68 2.53
CA ALA A 131 5.08 4.35 2.57
C ALA A 131 5.57 3.90 1.18
N MET A 132 4.78 4.12 0.14
CA MET A 132 5.14 3.78 -1.24
C MET A 132 6.35 4.59 -1.78
N LEU A 133 6.66 5.74 -1.21
CA LEU A 133 7.88 6.48 -1.51
C LEU A 133 9.07 5.98 -0.68
N SER A 134 8.84 5.67 0.59
CA SER A 134 9.88 5.28 1.54
C SER A 134 10.43 3.86 1.28
N ILE A 135 9.56 2.88 1.00
CA ILE A 135 9.96 1.47 0.84
C ILE A 135 11.01 1.26 -0.26
N PRO A 136 10.85 1.81 -1.49
CA PRO A 136 11.88 1.65 -2.52
C PRO A 136 13.23 2.25 -2.15
N ASP A 137 13.24 3.40 -1.48
CA ASP A 137 14.48 4.06 -1.07
C ASP A 137 15.19 3.26 0.02
N GLN A 138 14.44 2.75 1.00
CA GLN A 138 15.00 1.89 2.06
C GLN A 138 15.54 0.57 1.49
N LEU A 139 14.85 -0.04 0.53
CA LEU A 139 15.33 -1.24 -0.14
C LEU A 139 16.60 -0.95 -0.96
N ASP A 140 16.68 0.19 -1.62
CA ASP A 140 17.88 0.62 -2.34
C ASP A 140 19.05 0.85 -1.35
N GLU A 141 18.82 1.44 -0.17
CA GLU A 141 19.82 1.62 0.88
C GLU A 141 20.34 0.27 1.40
N ILE A 142 19.44 -0.67 1.70
CA ILE A 142 19.78 -2.03 2.11
C ILE A 142 20.62 -2.72 1.02
N TYR A 143 20.17 -2.64 -0.23
CA TYR A 143 20.91 -3.20 -1.36
C TYR A 143 22.33 -2.64 -1.46
N GLN A 144 22.51 -1.32 -1.39
CA GLN A 144 23.81 -0.67 -1.44
C GLN A 144 24.70 -1.11 -0.27
N THR A 145 24.14 -1.18 0.92
CA THR A 145 24.85 -1.66 2.12
C THR A 145 25.36 -3.07 1.91
N ILE A 146 24.52 -4.01 1.47
CA ILE A 146 24.91 -5.40 1.22
C ILE A 146 25.98 -5.51 0.11
N MET A 147 25.85 -4.72 -0.95
CA MET A 147 26.77 -4.76 -2.08
C MET A 147 28.15 -4.17 -1.75
N THR A 148 28.26 -3.27 -0.78
CA THR A 148 29.51 -2.61 -0.37
C THR A 148 30.18 -3.28 0.83
N LEU A 149 29.49 -4.11 1.59
CA LEU A 149 30.04 -4.80 2.75
C LEU A 149 31.13 -5.81 2.35
N PRO A 150 32.25 -5.87 3.11
CA PRO A 150 33.25 -6.91 2.96
C PRO A 150 32.64 -8.30 3.22
N ALA A 151 33.13 -9.31 2.55
CA ALA A 151 32.64 -10.71 2.68
C ALA A 151 32.79 -11.29 4.12
N SER A 152 33.55 -10.64 5.00
CA SER A 152 33.78 -11.05 6.39
C SER A 152 32.73 -10.54 7.39
N GLU A 153 31.92 -9.56 7.05
CA GLU A 153 30.92 -9.01 7.96
C GLU A 153 29.63 -9.83 7.96
N ASP A 154 28.94 -9.83 9.10
CA ASP A 154 27.63 -10.47 9.27
C ASP A 154 26.54 -9.61 8.61
N VAL A 155 26.25 -9.96 7.37
CA VAL A 155 25.21 -9.28 6.58
C VAL A 155 23.83 -9.60 7.13
N GLY A 156 23.63 -10.79 7.73
CA GLY A 156 22.33 -11.27 8.20
C GLY A 156 21.75 -10.40 9.30
N SER A 157 22.53 -10.08 10.34
CA SER A 157 22.05 -9.26 11.45
C SER A 157 21.73 -7.81 11.05
N ARG A 158 22.50 -7.24 10.13
CA ARG A 158 22.19 -5.89 9.58
C ARG A 158 20.95 -5.90 8.71
N LEU A 159 20.72 -6.98 7.97
CA LEU A 159 19.53 -7.15 7.17
C LEU A 159 18.28 -7.31 8.05
N GLU A 160 18.36 -8.13 9.10
CA GLU A 160 17.27 -8.29 10.07
C GLU A 160 16.89 -6.95 10.73
N GLU A 161 17.88 -6.14 11.11
CA GLU A 161 17.64 -4.79 11.65
C GLU A 161 16.95 -3.88 10.62
N ALA A 162 17.42 -3.89 9.38
CA ALA A 162 16.90 -3.06 8.31
C ALA A 162 15.47 -3.50 7.88
N VAL A 163 15.24 -4.80 7.76
CA VAL A 163 13.90 -5.37 7.49
C VAL A 163 12.97 -5.15 8.67
N GLY A 164 13.48 -5.23 9.91
CA GLY A 164 12.72 -4.88 11.11
C GLY A 164 12.23 -3.43 11.10
N LYS A 165 13.05 -2.49 10.63
CA LYS A 165 12.65 -1.09 10.43
C LYS A 165 11.58 -0.93 9.34
N LEU A 166 11.65 -1.71 8.26
CA LEU A 166 10.62 -1.76 7.22
C LEU A 166 9.29 -2.29 7.78
N ARG A 167 9.33 -3.31 8.62
CA ARG A 167 8.14 -3.94 9.23
C ARG A 167 7.49 -3.13 10.35
N LEU A 168 8.21 -2.21 11.00
CA LEU A 168 7.62 -1.27 11.97
C LEU A 168 6.59 -0.32 11.34
N GLN A 169 6.45 -0.31 10.02
CA GLN A 169 5.30 0.28 9.32
C GLN A 169 4.06 -0.64 9.31
N GLU A 170 4.15 -1.86 9.86
CA GLU A 170 3.04 -2.85 9.90
C GLU A 170 1.79 -2.37 10.66
N ASP A 171 1.90 -1.45 11.61
CA ASP A 171 0.72 -0.87 12.27
C ASP A 171 -0.21 -0.13 11.29
N ILE A 172 0.36 0.39 10.20
CA ILE A 172 -0.42 0.98 9.11
C ILE A 172 -1.07 -0.13 8.27
N GLU A 173 -0.44 -1.28 8.15
CA GLU A 173 -0.91 -2.41 7.32
C GLU A 173 -2.06 -3.19 7.96
N ALA A 174 -2.06 -3.41 9.28
CA ALA A 174 -3.14 -4.09 9.97
C ALA A 174 -4.47 -3.32 9.82
N ASP A 175 -4.41 -1.99 9.91
CA ASP A 175 -5.54 -1.09 9.65
C ASP A 175 -5.95 -1.08 8.17
N LEU A 176 -5.00 -1.30 7.25
CA LEU A 176 -5.21 -1.34 5.81
C LEU A 176 -5.80 -2.67 5.34
N ALA A 177 -5.31 -3.80 5.89
CA ALA A 177 -5.82 -5.12 5.56
C ALA A 177 -7.30 -5.25 5.92
N SER A 178 -7.74 -4.68 7.06
CA SER A 178 -9.15 -4.65 7.45
C SER A 178 -9.99 -3.82 6.48
N GLY A 179 -9.49 -2.68 6.03
CA GLY A 179 -10.16 -1.83 5.03
C GLY A 179 -10.22 -2.45 3.63
N LEU A 180 -9.21 -3.26 3.27
CA LEU A 180 -9.15 -3.96 1.98
C LEU A 180 -10.10 -5.18 1.96
N ALA A 181 -10.19 -5.92 3.04
CA ALA A 181 -11.11 -7.05 3.18
C ALA A 181 -12.58 -6.60 3.05
N GLU A 182 -12.93 -5.42 3.59
CA GLU A 182 -14.25 -4.82 3.38
C GLU A 182 -14.49 -4.35 1.93
N ALA A 183 -13.41 -3.98 1.21
CA ALA A 183 -13.50 -3.37 -0.12
C ALA A 183 -13.52 -4.38 -1.26
N LEU A 184 -12.93 -5.54 -1.07
CA LEU A 184 -12.76 -6.59 -2.07
C LEU A 184 -13.16 -7.95 -1.49
N PRO A 185 -14.47 -8.22 -1.29
CA PRO A 185 -14.91 -9.53 -0.88
C PRO A 185 -14.48 -10.56 -1.92
N GLY A 186 -13.56 -11.47 -1.56
CA GLY A 186 -13.05 -12.55 -2.42
C GLY A 186 -11.62 -12.40 -2.94
N VAL A 187 -10.93 -11.30 -2.68
CA VAL A 187 -9.48 -11.19 -2.92
C VAL A 187 -8.75 -11.47 -1.59
N ALA A 188 -8.11 -12.64 -1.51
CA ALA A 188 -7.25 -12.95 -0.38
C ALA A 188 -6.04 -11.99 -0.41
N VAL A 189 -5.97 -11.08 0.55
CA VAL A 189 -4.76 -10.27 0.79
C VAL A 189 -3.73 -11.22 1.41
N PRO A 190 -2.55 -11.40 0.83
CA PRO A 190 -1.51 -12.20 1.45
C PRO A 190 -1.11 -11.56 2.77
N THR A 191 -1.43 -12.21 3.87
CA THR A 191 -0.81 -11.89 5.16
C THR A 191 0.63 -12.39 5.12
N ALA A 192 1.56 -11.57 5.62
CA ALA A 192 2.98 -11.89 5.72
C ALA A 192 3.15 -13.31 6.31
N GLY A 193 3.71 -14.22 5.53
CA GLY A 193 4.00 -15.59 5.97
C GLY A 193 3.49 -16.74 5.09
N SER A 194 2.71 -16.50 4.06
CA SER A 194 2.16 -17.58 3.23
C SER A 194 2.53 -17.44 1.74
N GLY A 195 3.69 -17.98 1.36
CA GLY A 195 3.84 -18.63 0.06
C GLY A 195 4.14 -17.74 -1.15
N ALA A 196 5.14 -16.84 -1.08
CA ALA A 196 5.63 -16.04 -2.22
C ALA A 196 6.27 -16.85 -3.38
N ARG A 197 6.45 -18.16 -3.23
CA ARG A 197 7.11 -19.03 -4.23
C ARG A 197 6.44 -19.12 -5.62
N ARG A 198 5.27 -18.52 -5.85
CA ARG A 198 4.53 -18.66 -7.12
C ARG A 198 4.60 -17.45 -8.06
N LEU A 199 5.09 -16.30 -7.63
CA LEU A 199 5.05 -15.08 -8.47
C LEU A 199 6.30 -14.86 -9.32
N VAL A 200 7.46 -15.34 -8.90
CA VAL A 200 8.73 -15.24 -9.68
C VAL A 200 8.67 -16.04 -10.98
N ALA A 201 7.96 -17.17 -10.99
CA ALA A 201 7.82 -18.02 -12.19
C ALA A 201 7.03 -17.37 -13.34
N VAL A 202 6.21 -16.37 -13.09
CA VAL A 202 5.39 -15.73 -14.13
C VAL A 202 6.13 -14.55 -14.79
N ALA A 203 6.99 -13.85 -14.06
CA ALA A 203 7.77 -12.75 -14.61
C ALA A 203 8.93 -13.23 -15.52
N SER A 204 9.49 -14.42 -15.25
CA SER A 204 10.52 -15.03 -16.08
C SER A 204 9.98 -15.68 -17.37
N ALA A 205 8.72 -16.11 -17.39
CA ALA A 205 8.09 -16.72 -18.57
C ALA A 205 7.79 -15.73 -19.70
N SER A 206 7.72 -14.42 -19.42
CA SER A 206 7.52 -13.39 -20.44
C SER A 206 8.81 -12.93 -21.12
N ARG A 207 9.99 -13.31 -20.62
CA ARG A 207 11.30 -12.95 -21.21
C ARG A 207 11.76 -13.89 -22.33
N ASN A 208 11.10 -15.00 -22.56
CA ASN A 208 11.53 -16.02 -23.55
C ASN A 208 10.63 -16.07 -24.80
N ARG A 209 9.93 -14.98 -25.14
CA ARG A 209 9.21 -14.87 -26.39
C ARG A 209 9.45 -13.48 -27.01
N ASP A 210 10.64 -13.30 -27.50
CA ASP A 210 11.01 -12.40 -28.60
C ASP A 210 12.30 -12.91 -29.24
#